data_0343c760ab184dcb34194e52d2c08c70
#
_entry.id   0343c760ab184dcb34194e52d2c08c70
#
_cell.length_a   1.000
_cell.length_b   1.000
_cell.length_c   1.000
_cell.angle_alpha   90.00
_cell.angle_beta   90.00
_cell.angle_gamma   90.00
#
_symmetry.space_group_name_H-M   'P 1'
#
loop_
_entity.id
_entity.type
_entity.pdbx_description
1 polymer ?
#
loop_
_entity_poly.entity_id
_entity_poly.type
_entity_poly.pdbx_seq_one_letter_code
_entity_poly.pdbx_strand_id
1 'polypeptide(L)'
;MKEKKEIPYKIYLTEEELPTQYYDVRADMEQKPSPLLNPATHKPMTAEELEAVFCRELVEQELNTSRAYVDIPGEIRDFYRMYRPAPLVRAYCLEKELDTPAKIY
;
A
#
# COMPACT_ATOMS: atom_id res chain seq x y z
N MET A 1 -27.19 9.07 25.53
CA MET A 1 -26.23 7.95 25.40
C MET A 1 -25.72 7.89 23.98
N LYS A 2 -24.42 7.99 23.78
CA LYS A 2 -23.86 7.71 22.45
C LYS A 2 -23.93 6.20 22.22
N GLU A 3 -24.64 5.77 21.19
CA GLU A 3 -24.58 4.39 20.77
C GLU A 3 -23.11 4.03 20.47
N LYS A 4 -22.61 2.97 21.12
CA LYS A 4 -21.32 2.40 20.76
C LYS A 4 -21.46 1.87 19.34
N LYS A 5 -20.85 2.53 18.39
CA LYS A 5 -20.78 2.04 17.01
C LYS A 5 -20.06 0.70 17.04
N GLU A 6 -20.80 -0.36 16.87
CA GLU A 6 -20.25 -1.72 16.82
C GLU A 6 -19.29 -1.82 15.62
N ILE A 7 -18.06 -2.29 15.88
CA ILE A 7 -17.10 -2.46 14.81
C ILE A 7 -17.42 -3.77 14.10
N PRO A 8 -17.70 -3.72 12.79
CA PRO A 8 -18.12 -4.91 12.08
C PRO A 8 -17.02 -5.98 12.06
N TYR A 9 -17.45 -7.23 12.15
CA TYR A 9 -16.57 -8.41 12.01
C TYR A 9 -15.98 -8.49 10.61
N LYS A 10 -16.76 -8.14 9.59
CA LYS A 10 -16.41 -8.25 8.19
C LYS A 10 -16.74 -6.94 7.47
N ILE A 11 -15.79 -6.40 6.76
CA ILE A 11 -15.93 -5.14 6.04
C ILE A 11 -15.83 -5.41 4.54
N TYR A 12 -16.82 -4.92 3.80
CA TYR A 12 -16.83 -4.92 2.34
C TYR A 12 -16.79 -3.48 1.84
N LEU A 13 -15.92 -3.21 0.88
CA LEU A 13 -15.93 -1.95 0.14
C LEU A 13 -16.83 -2.08 -1.10
N THR A 14 -17.48 -0.98 -1.48
CA THR A 14 -18.14 -0.87 -2.77
C THR A 14 -17.11 -0.58 -3.88
N GLU A 15 -17.50 -0.73 -5.14
CA GLU A 15 -16.62 -0.38 -6.26
C GLU A 15 -16.19 1.10 -6.23
N GLU A 16 -17.10 1.98 -5.80
CA GLU A 16 -16.84 3.42 -5.68
C GLU A 16 -15.82 3.75 -4.57
N GLU A 17 -15.71 2.89 -3.56
CA GLU A 17 -14.75 3.04 -2.46
C GLU A 17 -13.37 2.48 -2.79
N LEU A 18 -13.20 1.81 -3.94
CA LEU A 18 -11.90 1.32 -4.37
C LEU A 18 -10.94 2.50 -4.60
N PRO A 19 -9.69 2.39 -4.15
CA PRO A 19 -8.75 3.48 -4.31
C PRO A 19 -8.44 3.75 -5.78
N THR A 20 -8.23 5.02 -6.09
CA THR A 20 -7.85 5.49 -7.43
C THR A 20 -6.38 5.90 -7.51
N GLN A 21 -5.73 6.01 -6.36
CA GLN A 21 -4.34 6.43 -6.24
C GLN A 21 -3.58 5.53 -5.26
N TYR A 22 -2.30 5.35 -5.50
CA TYR A 22 -1.36 4.82 -4.52
C TYR A 22 -0.87 5.95 -3.63
N TYR A 23 -0.69 5.67 -2.35
CA TYR A 23 -0.07 6.60 -1.41
C TYR A 23 1.37 6.20 -1.12
N ASP A 24 2.30 7.11 -1.39
CA ASP A 24 3.71 6.95 -1.05
C ASP A 24 4.02 7.72 0.23
N VAL A 25 4.09 7.01 1.33
CA VAL A 25 4.35 7.58 2.66
C VAL A 25 5.71 8.29 2.74
N ARG A 26 6.65 7.93 1.89
CA ARG A 26 7.99 8.54 1.88
C ARG A 26 7.95 10.05 1.66
N ALA A 27 6.95 10.55 0.93
CA ALA A 27 6.78 11.99 0.72
C ALA A 27 6.53 12.76 2.02
N ASP A 28 5.86 12.13 2.99
CA ASP A 28 5.46 12.73 4.26
C ASP A 28 6.39 12.35 5.43
N MET A 29 7.42 11.56 5.19
CA MET A 29 8.40 11.18 6.20
C MET A 29 9.45 12.29 6.40
N GLU A 30 9.71 12.65 7.65
CA GLU A 30 10.81 13.59 7.99
C GLU A 30 12.17 13.02 7.57
N GLN A 31 12.39 11.76 7.89
CA GLN A 31 13.57 11.03 7.45
C GLN A 31 13.15 9.99 6.41
N LYS A 32 13.55 10.23 5.18
CA LYS A 32 13.26 9.30 4.10
C LYS A 32 14.09 8.01 4.26
N PRO A 33 13.54 6.84 3.87
CA PRO A 33 14.29 5.60 3.93
C PRO A 33 15.50 5.65 2.99
N SER A 34 16.52 4.84 3.32
CA SER A 34 17.69 4.70 2.47
C SER A 34 17.32 4.18 1.09
N PRO A 35 17.96 4.65 0.02
CA PRO A 35 17.72 4.13 -1.32
C PRO A 35 18.11 2.66 -1.43
N LEU A 36 17.54 1.96 -2.41
CA LEU A 36 17.97 0.61 -2.75
C LEU A 36 19.43 0.63 -3.19
N LEU A 37 20.22 -0.31 -2.67
CA LEU A 37 21.64 -0.42 -2.99
C LEU A 37 21.87 -1.54 -4.00
N ASN A 38 22.76 -1.29 -4.95
CA ASN A 38 23.25 -2.31 -5.86
C ASN A 38 24.11 -3.31 -5.05
N PRO A 39 23.79 -4.60 -5.06
CA PRO A 39 24.52 -5.59 -4.27
C PRO A 39 25.98 -5.78 -4.69
N ALA A 40 26.33 -5.44 -5.92
CA ALA A 40 27.70 -5.54 -6.42
C ALA A 40 28.58 -4.34 -6.05
N THR A 41 28.00 -3.13 -6.06
CA THR A 41 28.75 -1.89 -5.84
C THR A 41 28.53 -1.27 -4.46
N HIS A 42 27.47 -1.69 -3.75
CA HIS A 42 27.00 -1.09 -2.49
C HIS A 42 26.64 0.39 -2.58
N LYS A 43 26.41 0.88 -3.78
CA LYS A 43 25.97 2.26 -4.05
C LYS A 43 24.47 2.29 -4.38
N PRO A 44 23.81 3.45 -4.21
CA PRO A 44 22.41 3.58 -4.62
C PRO A 44 22.21 3.15 -6.08
N MET A 45 21.15 2.38 -6.31
CA MET A 45 20.83 1.91 -7.66
C MET A 45 20.42 3.08 -8.56
N THR A 46 20.94 3.09 -9.77
CA THR A 46 20.55 4.06 -10.80
C THR A 46 19.25 3.64 -11.49
N ALA A 47 18.62 4.58 -12.19
CA ALA A 47 17.43 4.28 -12.99
C ALA A 47 17.71 3.17 -14.02
N GLU A 48 18.87 3.22 -14.70
CA GLU A 48 19.25 2.21 -15.69
C GLU A 48 19.39 0.80 -15.09
N GLU A 49 19.95 0.70 -13.88
CA GLU A 49 20.09 -0.58 -13.17
C GLU A 49 18.74 -1.14 -12.77
N LEU A 50 17.79 -0.29 -12.34
CA LEU A 50 16.42 -0.70 -11.99
C LEU A 50 15.59 -1.07 -13.23
N GLU A 51 15.80 -0.39 -14.36
CA GLU A 51 15.12 -0.68 -15.62
C GLU A 51 15.47 -2.05 -16.21
N ALA A 52 16.55 -2.67 -15.75
CA ALA A 52 16.86 -4.05 -16.12
C ALA A 52 15.82 -5.06 -15.58
N VAL A 53 15.09 -4.70 -14.53
CA VAL A 53 14.11 -5.58 -13.86
C VAL A 53 12.69 -5.03 -13.95
N PHE A 54 12.53 -3.70 -13.86
CA PHE A 54 11.24 -3.02 -13.81
C PHE A 54 11.02 -2.14 -15.04
N CYS A 55 9.76 -1.93 -15.40
CA CYS A 55 9.44 -0.98 -16.45
C CYS A 55 9.75 0.45 -15.99
N ARG A 56 9.95 1.33 -16.96
CA ARG A 56 10.36 2.71 -16.74
C ARG A 56 9.44 3.47 -15.79
N GLU A 57 8.15 3.31 -15.93
CA GLU A 57 7.14 3.99 -15.11
C GLU A 57 7.25 3.59 -13.63
N LEU A 58 7.50 2.31 -13.34
CA LEU A 58 7.73 1.84 -11.98
C LEU A 58 9.05 2.35 -11.40
N VAL A 59 10.09 2.47 -12.23
CA VAL A 59 11.37 3.04 -11.82
C VAL A 59 11.23 4.52 -11.46
N GLU A 60 10.52 5.28 -12.28
CA GLU A 60 10.22 6.69 -11.99
C GLU A 60 9.45 6.86 -10.69
N GLN A 61 8.47 5.99 -10.43
CA GLN A 61 7.71 5.98 -9.19
C GLN A 61 8.60 5.64 -7.98
N GLU A 62 9.48 4.66 -8.11
CA GLU A 62 10.39 4.25 -7.04
C GLU A 62 11.40 5.35 -6.68
N LEU A 63 11.93 6.05 -7.66
CA LEU A 63 12.95 7.09 -7.45
C LEU A 63 12.35 8.42 -7.00
N ASN A 64 11.08 8.69 -7.27
CA ASN A 64 10.43 9.93 -6.84
C ASN A 64 9.83 9.79 -5.44
N THR A 65 10.53 10.32 -4.44
CA THR A 65 10.10 10.30 -3.03
C THR A 65 9.38 11.56 -2.59
N SER A 66 9.12 12.51 -3.50
CA SER A 66 8.49 13.80 -3.18
C SER A 66 6.99 13.84 -3.47
N ARG A 67 6.47 12.88 -4.22
CA ARG A 67 5.06 12.81 -4.62
C ARG A 67 4.31 11.79 -3.77
N ALA A 68 3.37 12.28 -2.94
CA ALA A 68 2.61 11.45 -2.02
C ALA A 68 1.59 10.55 -2.73
N TYR A 69 0.98 11.03 -3.81
CA TYR A 69 -0.08 10.30 -4.52
C TYR A 69 0.29 10.04 -5.96
N VAL A 70 0.09 8.81 -6.38
CA VAL A 70 0.32 8.37 -7.77
C VAL A 70 -0.95 7.73 -8.29
N ASP A 71 -1.46 8.21 -9.42
CA ASP A 71 -2.66 7.68 -10.03
C ASP A 71 -2.47 6.22 -10.45
N ILE A 72 -3.44 5.37 -10.09
CA ILE A 72 -3.49 4.00 -10.57
C ILE A 72 -3.96 4.04 -12.02
N PRO A 73 -3.21 3.46 -12.97
CA PRO A 73 -3.63 3.42 -14.38
C PRO A 73 -5.02 2.81 -14.54
N GLY A 74 -5.81 3.38 -15.46
CA GLY A 74 -7.19 2.94 -15.71
C GLY A 74 -7.31 1.44 -16.03
N GLU A 75 -6.38 0.91 -16.80
CA GLU A 75 -6.32 -0.52 -17.15
C GLU A 75 -6.12 -1.40 -15.90
N ILE A 76 -5.29 -0.97 -14.97
CA ILE A 76 -5.08 -1.67 -13.70
C ILE A 76 -6.34 -1.60 -12.83
N ARG A 77 -7.02 -0.45 -12.79
CA ARG A 77 -8.28 -0.29 -12.07
C ARG A 77 -9.37 -1.19 -12.63
N ASP A 78 -9.47 -1.31 -13.95
CA ASP A 78 -10.41 -2.20 -14.62
C ASP A 78 -10.12 -3.66 -14.29
N PHE A 79 -8.86 -4.04 -14.24
CA PHE A 79 -8.44 -5.37 -13.81
C PHE A 79 -8.81 -5.65 -12.36
N TYR A 80 -8.61 -4.68 -11.45
CA TYR A 80 -8.99 -4.82 -10.05
C TYR A 80 -10.49 -5.06 -9.84
N ARG A 81 -11.35 -4.46 -10.66
CA ARG A 81 -12.80 -4.67 -10.57
C ARG A 81 -13.24 -6.12 -10.77
N MET A 82 -12.43 -6.93 -11.42
CA MET A 82 -12.75 -8.34 -11.65
C MET A 82 -12.66 -9.20 -10.39
N TYR A 83 -11.86 -8.82 -9.41
CA TYR A 83 -11.63 -9.63 -8.21
C TYR A 83 -11.54 -8.83 -6.89
N ARG A 84 -11.62 -7.53 -6.94
CA ARG A 84 -11.62 -6.66 -5.76
C ARG A 84 -12.98 -5.95 -5.60
N PRO A 85 -13.34 -5.53 -4.38
CA PRO A 85 -12.57 -5.65 -3.14
C PRO A 85 -12.63 -7.06 -2.54
N ALA A 86 -11.55 -7.46 -1.89
CA ALA A 86 -11.57 -8.61 -0.99
C ALA A 86 -12.14 -8.18 0.36
N PRO A 87 -12.94 -9.04 1.04
CA PRO A 87 -13.46 -8.69 2.35
C PRO A 87 -12.34 -8.59 3.39
N LEU A 88 -12.44 -7.60 4.28
CA LEU A 88 -11.58 -7.44 5.43
C LEU A 88 -12.23 -8.12 6.63
N VAL A 89 -11.60 -9.13 7.20
CA VAL A 89 -12.16 -9.95 8.26
C VAL A 89 -11.37 -9.77 9.55
N ARG A 90 -12.07 -9.54 10.66
CA ARG A 90 -11.44 -9.36 11.96
C ARG A 90 -10.91 -10.69 12.51
N ALA A 91 -9.68 -10.68 13.02
CA ALA A 91 -8.97 -11.86 13.54
C ALA A 91 -9.14 -11.99 15.07
N TYR A 92 -10.36 -12.28 15.53
CA TYR A 92 -10.65 -12.38 16.97
C TYR A 92 -9.81 -13.41 17.71
N CYS A 93 -9.55 -14.56 17.09
CA CYS A 93 -8.73 -15.60 17.73
C CYS A 93 -7.31 -15.14 17.99
N LEU A 94 -6.73 -14.38 17.04
CA LEU A 94 -5.41 -13.82 17.19
C LEU A 94 -5.38 -12.72 18.26
N GLU A 95 -6.38 -11.86 18.28
CA GLU A 95 -6.52 -10.82 19.31
C GLU A 95 -6.55 -11.44 20.72
N LYS A 96 -7.30 -12.52 20.87
CA LYS A 96 -7.41 -13.25 22.14
C LYS A 96 -6.10 -13.92 22.54
N GLU A 97 -5.44 -14.58 21.61
CA GLU A 97 -4.15 -15.25 21.86
C GLU A 97 -3.07 -14.26 22.29
N LEU A 98 -3.07 -13.07 21.69
CA LEU A 98 -2.12 -12.00 22.03
C LEU A 98 -2.52 -11.22 23.28
N ASP A 99 -3.72 -11.45 23.84
CA ASP A 99 -4.29 -10.69 24.96
C ASP A 99 -4.17 -9.17 24.73
N THR A 100 -4.53 -8.72 23.55
CA THR A 100 -4.39 -7.33 23.12
C THR A 100 -5.76 -6.64 22.98
N PRO A 101 -5.88 -5.35 23.36
CA PRO A 101 -7.06 -4.55 23.04
C PRO A 101 -7.10 -4.09 21.59
N ALA A 102 -6.05 -4.32 20.81
CA ALA A 102 -5.98 -3.96 19.40
C ALA A 102 -7.01 -4.75 18.58
N LYS A 103 -7.56 -4.09 17.57
CA LYS A 103 -8.47 -4.70 16.60
C LYS A 103 -7.65 -5.10 15.37
N ILE A 104 -7.49 -6.41 15.18
CA ILE A 104 -6.67 -6.98 14.11
C ILE A 104 -7.58 -7.47 12.98
N TYR A 105 -7.27 -7.03 11.77
CA TYR A 105 -7.97 -7.40 10.54
C TYR A 105 -7.04 -8.07 9.56
#